data_66f9fce34a0a73140b494822da9d1998
#
_entry.id   66f9fce34a0a73140b494822da9d1998
#
_cell.length_a   1.000
_cell.length_b   1.000
_cell.length_c   1.000
_cell.angle_alpha   90.00
_cell.angle_beta   90.00
_cell.angle_gamma   90.00
#
_symmetry.space_group_name_H-M   'P 1'
#
loop_
_entity.id
_entity.type
_entity.pdbx_description
1 polymer ?
#
loop_
_entity_poly.entity_id
_entity_poly.type
_entity_poly.pdbx_seq_one_letter_code
_entity_poly.pdbx_strand_id
1 'polypeptide(L)'
;MTDQQKEFLHLCVVEQTDYKTIAQKLNVPNSTLTKWYEELKEYRLKIAEIRNLWTRKKIKMSFGDFYKWYLSHERKCFYCDITEQEIKELLDSGRLTTKRIATRGRKLELDRKQPDLEYDNFDNIVFACYWCNNAKTDTFTEEEFKKVGQVFKEIWKTRLGK
;
A
#
# COMPACT_ATOMS: atom_id res chain seq x y z
N MET A 1 6.50 -19.81 5.43
CA MET A 1 7.03 -19.57 4.09
C MET A 1 8.55 -19.59 4.15
N THR A 2 9.21 -20.43 3.34
CA THR A 2 10.67 -20.55 3.25
C THR A 2 11.27 -19.42 2.42
N ASP A 3 12.61 -19.26 2.48
CA ASP A 3 13.27 -18.21 1.67
C ASP A 3 13.19 -18.52 0.17
N GLN A 4 13.25 -19.78 -0.24
CA GLN A 4 13.01 -20.18 -1.63
C GLN A 4 11.58 -19.87 -2.09
N GLN A 5 10.58 -20.01 -1.23
CA GLN A 5 9.19 -19.62 -1.55
C GLN A 5 9.02 -18.10 -1.66
N LYS A 6 9.75 -17.31 -0.85
CA LYS A 6 9.76 -15.83 -0.98
C LYS A 6 10.38 -15.42 -2.30
N GLU A 7 11.54 -16.02 -2.64
CA GLU A 7 12.23 -15.76 -3.91
C GLU A 7 11.37 -16.18 -5.11
N PHE A 8 10.71 -17.34 -5.04
CA PHE A 8 9.74 -17.78 -6.04
C PHE A 8 8.62 -16.75 -6.25
N LEU A 9 8.01 -16.25 -5.17
CA LEU A 9 6.96 -15.23 -5.27
C LEU A 9 7.49 -13.95 -5.92
N HIS A 10 8.69 -13.53 -5.54
CA HIS A 10 9.31 -12.34 -6.13
C HIS A 10 9.52 -12.52 -7.63
N LEU A 11 10.20 -13.58 -8.04
CA LEU A 11 10.47 -13.86 -9.45
C LEU A 11 9.18 -14.06 -10.26
N CYS A 12 8.26 -14.87 -9.75
CA CYS A 12 7.04 -15.24 -10.48
C CYS A 12 6.02 -14.09 -10.55
N VAL A 13 5.78 -13.42 -9.43
CA VAL A 13 4.67 -12.46 -9.32
C VAL A 13 5.14 -11.02 -9.46
N VAL A 14 6.31 -10.66 -8.94
CA VAL A 14 6.82 -9.28 -9.04
C VAL A 14 7.56 -9.07 -10.35
N GLU A 15 8.50 -9.93 -10.71
CA GLU A 15 9.30 -9.80 -11.93
C GLU A 15 8.66 -10.43 -13.16
N GLN A 16 7.64 -11.30 -12.98
CA GLN A 16 6.95 -12.04 -14.05
C GLN A 16 7.90 -12.93 -14.89
N THR A 17 8.91 -13.49 -14.22
CA THR A 17 9.86 -14.44 -14.81
C THR A 17 9.16 -15.75 -15.14
N ASP A 18 9.54 -16.38 -16.25
CA ASP A 18 9.00 -17.69 -16.66
C ASP A 18 9.45 -18.84 -15.75
N TYR A 19 8.64 -19.91 -15.68
CA TYR A 19 8.90 -21.04 -14.78
C TYR A 19 10.19 -21.80 -15.08
N LYS A 20 10.61 -21.87 -16.35
CA LYS A 20 11.86 -22.55 -16.72
C LYS A 20 13.06 -21.83 -16.09
N THR A 21 13.10 -20.52 -16.21
CA THR A 21 14.13 -19.67 -15.62
C THR A 21 14.11 -19.75 -14.10
N ILE A 22 12.92 -19.70 -13.49
CA ILE A 22 12.79 -19.81 -12.02
C ILE A 22 13.26 -21.18 -11.53
N ALA A 23 12.86 -22.27 -12.20
CA ALA A 23 13.27 -23.63 -11.84
C ALA A 23 14.79 -23.81 -11.86
N GLN A 24 15.44 -23.26 -12.88
CA GLN A 24 16.92 -23.26 -12.97
C GLN A 24 17.55 -22.43 -11.84
N LYS A 25 17.05 -21.20 -11.60
CA LYS A 25 17.61 -20.30 -10.57
C LYS A 25 17.49 -20.87 -9.17
N LEU A 26 16.33 -21.49 -8.85
CA LEU A 26 16.05 -22.04 -7.52
C LEU A 26 16.50 -23.50 -7.36
N ASN A 27 16.97 -24.13 -8.43
CA ASN A 27 17.31 -25.54 -8.49
C ASN A 27 16.19 -26.46 -7.98
N VAL A 28 14.97 -26.26 -8.49
CA VAL A 28 13.78 -27.05 -8.15
C VAL A 28 13.02 -27.44 -9.41
N PRO A 29 12.30 -28.58 -9.43
CA PRO A 29 11.49 -28.97 -10.57
C PRO A 29 10.25 -28.08 -10.72
N ASN A 30 9.73 -27.97 -11.95
CA ASN A 30 8.51 -27.21 -12.26
C ASN A 30 7.30 -27.64 -11.41
N SER A 31 7.19 -28.92 -11.07
CA SER A 31 6.13 -29.45 -10.21
C SER A 31 6.14 -28.81 -8.81
N THR A 32 7.32 -28.51 -8.26
CA THR A 32 7.46 -27.78 -7.00
C THR A 32 6.98 -26.34 -7.14
N LEU A 33 7.29 -25.65 -8.24
CA LEU A 33 6.81 -24.30 -8.49
C LEU A 33 5.28 -24.24 -8.62
N THR A 34 4.69 -25.22 -9.32
CA THR A 34 3.23 -25.36 -9.43
C THR A 34 2.58 -25.55 -8.06
N LYS A 35 3.15 -26.41 -7.22
CA LYS A 35 2.68 -26.62 -5.85
C LYS A 35 2.78 -25.33 -5.02
N TRP A 36 3.91 -24.64 -5.05
CA TRP A 36 4.07 -23.36 -4.35
C TRP A 36 3.11 -22.29 -4.87
N TYR A 37 2.84 -22.25 -6.17
CA TYR A 37 1.89 -21.31 -6.74
C TYR A 37 0.50 -21.44 -6.12
N GLU A 38 0.03 -22.67 -5.88
CA GLU A 38 -1.26 -22.91 -5.22
C GLU A 38 -1.21 -22.65 -3.71
N GLU A 39 -0.18 -23.16 -3.03
CA GLU A 39 -0.01 -22.97 -1.58
C GLU A 39 0.11 -21.49 -1.17
N LEU A 40 0.74 -20.66 -2.02
CA LEU A 40 0.99 -19.25 -1.75
C LEU A 40 -0.08 -18.32 -2.33
N LYS A 41 -1.27 -18.83 -2.61
CA LYS A 41 -2.38 -18.06 -3.20
C LYS A 41 -2.68 -16.76 -2.47
N GLU A 42 -2.74 -16.76 -1.14
CA GLU A 42 -3.02 -15.55 -0.35
C GLU A 42 -1.94 -14.47 -0.53
N TYR A 43 -0.67 -14.88 -0.57
CA TYR A 43 0.45 -13.95 -0.79
C TYR A 43 0.42 -13.37 -2.20
N ARG A 44 0.12 -14.21 -3.21
CA ARG A 44 -0.05 -13.75 -4.60
C ARG A 44 -1.17 -12.72 -4.72
N LEU A 45 -2.30 -12.95 -4.06
CA LEU A 45 -3.43 -12.02 -4.06
C LEU A 45 -3.03 -10.67 -3.43
N LYS A 46 -2.28 -10.66 -2.32
CA LYS A 46 -1.75 -9.41 -1.73
C LYS A 46 -0.83 -8.65 -2.69
N ILE A 47 0.07 -9.38 -3.39
CA ILE A 47 0.94 -8.74 -4.40
C ILE A 47 0.11 -8.20 -5.57
N ALA A 48 -0.92 -8.93 -6.01
CA ALA A 48 -1.82 -8.50 -7.06
C ALA A 48 -2.62 -7.24 -6.67
N GLU A 49 -3.06 -7.10 -5.41
CA GLU A 49 -3.68 -5.87 -4.91
C GLU A 49 -2.74 -4.66 -5.03
N ILE A 50 -1.46 -4.84 -4.68
CA ILE A 50 -0.44 -3.78 -4.79
C ILE A 50 -0.19 -3.45 -6.27
N ARG A 51 -0.14 -4.46 -7.16
CA ARG A 51 -0.01 -4.24 -8.60
C ARG A 51 -1.21 -3.49 -9.18
N ASN A 52 -2.42 -3.83 -8.77
CA ASN A 52 -3.63 -3.12 -9.16
C ASN A 52 -3.61 -1.65 -8.73
N LEU A 53 -3.06 -1.37 -7.53
CA LEU A 53 -2.87 0.00 -7.05
C LEU A 53 -1.86 0.75 -7.94
N TRP A 54 -0.71 0.13 -8.24
CA TRP A 54 0.32 0.66 -9.13
C TRP A 54 -0.24 1.00 -10.52
N THR A 55 -0.98 0.07 -11.14
CA THR A 55 -1.60 0.28 -12.46
C THR A 55 -2.64 1.38 -12.43
N ARG A 56 -3.55 1.35 -11.44
CA ARG A 56 -4.65 2.33 -11.32
C ARG A 56 -4.15 3.75 -11.09
N LYS A 57 -3.05 3.90 -10.34
CA LYS A 57 -2.42 5.21 -10.08
C LYS A 57 -1.49 5.64 -11.21
N LYS A 58 -1.30 4.81 -12.25
CA LYS A 58 -0.40 5.09 -13.38
C LYS A 58 1.02 5.45 -12.95
N ILE A 59 1.53 4.72 -11.95
CA ILE A 59 2.87 4.96 -11.41
C ILE A 59 3.91 4.67 -12.48
N LYS A 60 4.83 5.61 -12.72
CA LYS A 60 5.80 5.57 -13.83
C LYS A 60 7.02 4.69 -13.54
N MET A 61 7.36 4.49 -12.25
CA MET A 61 8.44 3.59 -11.86
C MET A 61 8.08 2.14 -12.13
N SER A 62 9.10 1.26 -12.22
CA SER A 62 8.87 -0.18 -12.38
C SER A 62 8.02 -0.74 -11.23
N PHE A 63 7.25 -1.79 -11.51
CA PHE A 63 6.48 -2.42 -10.43
C PHE A 63 7.39 -3.00 -9.34
N GLY A 64 8.55 -3.53 -9.69
CA GLY A 64 9.52 -4.06 -8.72
C GLY A 64 10.00 -2.99 -7.75
N ASP A 65 10.36 -1.81 -8.24
CA ASP A 65 10.80 -0.70 -7.40
C ASP A 65 9.65 -0.14 -6.56
N PHE A 66 8.45 -0.01 -7.14
CA PHE A 66 7.26 0.38 -6.39
C PHE A 66 6.91 -0.63 -5.30
N TYR A 67 7.03 -1.92 -5.56
CA TYR A 67 6.76 -2.97 -4.57
C TYR A 67 7.76 -2.91 -3.41
N LYS A 68 9.06 -2.68 -3.68
CA LYS A 68 10.06 -2.45 -2.64
C LYS A 68 9.73 -1.22 -1.80
N TRP A 69 9.43 -0.10 -2.46
CA TRP A 69 9.01 1.13 -1.79
C TRP A 69 7.78 0.89 -0.90
N TYR A 70 6.76 0.23 -1.43
CA TYR A 70 5.51 -0.07 -0.72
C TYR A 70 5.72 -0.90 0.55
N LEU A 71 6.65 -1.85 0.52
CA LEU A 71 6.96 -2.71 1.66
C LEU A 71 7.88 -2.06 2.70
N SER A 72 8.75 -1.13 2.28
CA SER A 72 9.72 -0.47 3.17
C SER A 72 9.13 0.72 3.94
N HIS A 73 7.98 1.24 3.51
CA HIS A 73 7.35 2.39 4.15
C HIS A 73 6.31 1.97 5.19
N GLU A 74 6.35 2.65 6.32
CA GLU A 74 5.40 2.45 7.41
C GLU A 74 3.96 2.72 6.96
N ARG A 75 3.04 1.84 7.35
CA ARG A 75 1.61 1.94 7.01
C ARG A 75 0.90 2.94 7.92
N LYS A 76 1.28 4.21 7.84
CA LYS A 76 0.63 5.34 8.52
C LYS A 76 0.39 6.51 7.58
N CYS A 77 -0.58 7.34 7.91
CA CYS A 77 -0.87 8.56 7.15
C CYS A 77 0.25 9.59 7.34
N PHE A 78 0.82 10.05 6.24
CA PHE A 78 1.89 11.03 6.23
C PHE A 78 1.50 12.38 6.89
N TYR A 79 0.22 12.74 6.84
CA TYR A 79 -0.26 14.03 7.33
C TYR A 79 -0.72 14.01 8.80
N CYS A 80 -1.40 12.96 9.23
CA CYS A 80 -2.03 12.88 10.55
C CYS A 80 -1.57 11.70 11.40
N ASP A 81 -0.61 10.92 10.94
CA ASP A 81 0.02 9.77 11.58
C ASP A 81 -0.92 8.57 11.91
N ILE A 82 -2.23 8.64 11.60
CA ILE A 82 -3.12 7.51 11.85
C ILE A 82 -2.68 6.27 11.07
N THR A 83 -2.64 5.12 11.71
CA THR A 83 -2.29 3.83 11.12
C THR A 83 -3.52 3.07 10.62
N GLU A 84 -3.35 2.09 9.74
CA GLU A 84 -4.45 1.20 9.31
C GLU A 84 -5.03 0.41 10.50
N GLN A 85 -4.20 0.07 11.48
CA GLN A 85 -4.64 -0.63 12.69
C GLN A 85 -5.55 0.27 13.56
N GLU A 86 -5.18 1.53 13.75
CA GLU A 86 -6.00 2.51 14.49
C GLU A 86 -7.30 2.83 13.74
N ILE A 87 -7.28 2.93 12.43
CA ILE A 87 -8.50 3.07 11.61
C ILE A 87 -9.43 1.88 11.86
N LYS A 88 -8.88 0.66 11.82
CA LYS A 88 -9.66 -0.56 12.10
C LYS A 88 -10.24 -0.54 13.51
N GLU A 89 -9.47 -0.17 14.52
CA GLU A 89 -9.93 -0.05 15.91
C GLU A 89 -11.12 0.92 16.04
N LEU A 90 -10.99 2.10 15.42
CA LEU A 90 -12.06 3.11 15.45
C LEU A 90 -13.35 2.62 14.78
N LEU A 91 -13.22 1.87 13.68
CA LEU A 91 -14.35 1.29 12.97
C LEU A 91 -15.03 0.18 13.77
N ASP A 92 -14.23 -0.75 14.31
CA ASP A 92 -14.74 -1.91 15.06
C ASP A 92 -15.42 -1.46 16.38
N SER A 93 -14.94 -0.37 16.98
CA SER A 93 -15.53 0.22 18.19
C SER A 93 -16.69 1.19 17.94
N GLY A 94 -17.05 1.45 16.68
CA GLY A 94 -18.10 2.42 16.32
C GLY A 94 -17.74 3.90 16.56
N ARG A 95 -16.51 4.20 16.98
CA ARG A 95 -16.01 5.57 17.17
C ARG A 95 -15.71 6.29 15.84
N LEU A 96 -15.74 5.56 14.75
CA LEU A 96 -15.65 6.06 13.40
C LEU A 96 -16.73 5.42 12.54
N THR A 97 -17.63 6.24 12.03
CA THR A 97 -18.70 5.82 11.11
C THR A 97 -18.69 6.71 9.89
N THR A 98 -18.92 6.13 8.72
CA THR A 98 -19.06 6.88 7.47
C THR A 98 -19.85 6.06 6.46
N LYS A 99 -20.70 6.73 5.69
CA LYS A 99 -21.49 6.08 4.61
C LYS A 99 -20.61 5.46 3.51
N ARG A 100 -19.34 5.88 3.40
CA ARG A 100 -18.41 5.41 2.36
C ARG A 100 -17.51 4.26 2.80
N ILE A 101 -17.66 3.78 4.05
CA ILE A 101 -16.76 2.76 4.61
C ILE A 101 -16.77 1.43 3.84
N ALA A 102 -17.84 1.13 3.12
CA ALA A 102 -17.89 -0.06 2.28
C ALA A 102 -16.89 -0.02 1.12
N THR A 103 -16.52 1.18 0.65
CA THR A 103 -15.68 1.38 -0.54
C THR A 103 -14.35 2.06 -0.28
N ARG A 104 -14.26 2.92 0.73
CA ARG A 104 -13.05 3.70 1.06
C ARG A 104 -12.90 3.89 2.57
N GLY A 105 -11.69 4.28 3.01
CA GLY A 105 -11.43 4.65 4.40
C GLY A 105 -11.03 3.51 5.33
N ARG A 106 -10.91 2.26 4.84
CA ARG A 106 -10.41 1.11 5.62
C ARG A 106 -8.90 0.94 5.52
N LYS A 107 -8.32 1.32 4.39
CA LYS A 107 -6.89 1.21 4.09
C LYS A 107 -6.33 2.59 3.76
N LEU A 108 -5.03 2.73 3.89
CA LEU A 108 -4.34 3.91 3.40
C LEU A 108 -4.35 3.94 1.87
N GLU A 109 -4.42 5.14 1.34
CA GLU A 109 -4.38 5.44 -0.10
C GLU A 109 -3.02 6.04 -0.45
N LEU A 110 -2.67 6.06 -1.75
CA LEU A 110 -1.51 6.83 -2.22
C LEU A 110 -1.93 8.25 -2.54
N ASP A 111 -1.15 9.19 -2.05
CA ASP A 111 -1.28 10.62 -2.35
C ASP A 111 0.05 11.17 -2.88
N ARG A 112 -0.02 12.30 -3.56
CA ARG A 112 1.13 13.07 -4.05
C ARG A 112 1.36 14.26 -3.12
N LYS A 113 2.58 14.44 -2.64
CA LYS A 113 2.93 15.62 -1.82
C LYS A 113 2.69 16.91 -2.61
N GLN A 114 3.16 16.94 -3.85
CA GLN A 114 2.92 18.02 -4.82
C GLN A 114 1.86 17.55 -5.81
N PRO A 115 0.65 18.11 -5.80
CA PRO A 115 -0.47 17.58 -6.56
C PRO A 115 -0.37 17.79 -8.08
N ASP A 116 0.41 18.77 -8.53
CA ASP A 116 0.70 19.11 -9.92
C ASP A 116 1.71 18.16 -10.58
N LEU A 117 2.53 17.45 -9.78
CA LEU A 117 3.46 16.45 -10.27
C LEU A 117 2.76 15.07 -10.41
N GLU A 118 3.24 14.24 -11.33
CA GLU A 118 2.72 12.88 -11.52
C GLU A 118 3.28 11.88 -10.47
N TYR A 119 2.86 10.60 -10.57
CA TYR A 119 3.43 9.49 -9.80
C TYR A 119 4.70 8.95 -10.49
N ASP A 120 5.70 9.80 -10.68
CA ASP A 120 6.94 9.53 -11.42
C ASP A 120 8.19 9.56 -10.53
N ASN A 121 8.03 9.95 -9.25
CA ASN A 121 9.09 10.02 -8.26
C ASN A 121 8.60 9.51 -6.90
N PHE A 122 9.36 8.62 -6.27
CA PHE A 122 9.03 8.10 -4.94
C PHE A 122 9.03 9.17 -3.84
N ASP A 123 9.83 10.22 -3.98
CA ASP A 123 9.83 11.33 -3.02
C ASP A 123 8.52 12.11 -3.00
N ASN A 124 7.74 12.03 -4.09
CA ASN A 124 6.42 12.65 -4.21
C ASN A 124 5.25 11.76 -3.77
N ILE A 125 5.50 10.48 -3.46
CA ILE A 125 4.45 9.52 -3.12
C ILE A 125 4.44 9.26 -1.61
N VAL A 126 3.26 9.34 -1.00
CA VAL A 126 3.08 9.03 0.43
C VAL A 126 1.82 8.19 0.64
N PHE A 127 1.76 7.50 1.79
CA PHE A 127 0.52 6.95 2.28
C PHE A 127 -0.30 8.02 3.00
N ALA A 128 -1.57 8.14 2.64
CA ALA A 128 -2.51 9.05 3.29
C ALA A 128 -3.79 8.31 3.67
N CYS A 129 -4.39 8.66 4.80
CA CYS A 129 -5.73 8.17 5.11
C CYS A 129 -6.75 8.82 4.18
N TYR A 130 -7.90 8.16 4.01
CA TYR A 130 -9.00 8.66 3.18
C TYR A 130 -9.37 10.12 3.48
N TRP A 131 -9.44 10.48 4.76
CA TRP A 131 -9.85 11.84 5.17
C TRP A 131 -8.83 12.89 4.78
N CYS A 132 -7.53 12.65 5.02
CA CYS A 132 -6.47 13.57 4.61
C CYS A 132 -6.37 13.65 3.09
N ASN A 133 -6.35 12.53 2.38
CA ASN A 133 -6.26 12.50 0.92
C ASN A 133 -7.44 13.23 0.27
N ASN A 134 -8.65 13.01 0.79
CA ASN A 134 -9.87 13.63 0.26
C ASN A 134 -10.01 15.12 0.62
N ALA A 135 -9.48 15.56 1.77
CA ALA A 135 -9.49 16.96 2.16
C ALA A 135 -8.37 17.78 1.49
N LYS A 136 -7.21 17.17 1.23
CA LYS A 136 -6.11 17.82 0.52
C LYS A 136 -6.45 18.07 -0.95
N THR A 137 -7.10 17.12 -1.60
CA THR A 137 -7.41 17.15 -3.04
C THR A 137 -6.13 17.35 -3.90
N ASP A 138 -6.26 17.96 -5.05
CA ASP A 138 -5.18 18.42 -5.94
C ASP A 138 -4.89 19.93 -5.77
N THR A 139 -5.45 20.56 -4.73
CA THR A 139 -5.36 22.00 -4.49
C THR A 139 -4.19 22.37 -3.56
N PHE A 140 -3.98 21.59 -2.49
CA PHE A 140 -3.02 21.94 -1.45
C PHE A 140 -1.70 21.18 -1.60
N THR A 141 -0.59 21.91 -1.41
CA THR A 141 0.75 21.32 -1.30
C THR A 141 0.90 20.55 0.02
N GLU A 142 2.00 19.80 0.15
CA GLU A 142 2.37 19.12 1.40
C GLU A 142 2.43 20.09 2.58
N GLU A 143 3.12 21.21 2.40
CA GLU A 143 3.40 22.17 3.48
C GLU A 143 2.12 22.87 3.97
N GLU A 144 1.25 23.24 3.04
CA GLU A 144 -0.04 23.85 3.40
C GLU A 144 -0.92 22.85 4.16
N PHE A 145 -0.99 21.61 3.67
CA PHE A 145 -1.88 20.62 4.25
C PHE A 145 -1.39 19.99 5.55
N LYS A 146 -0.09 20.02 5.84
CA LYS A 146 0.45 19.55 7.14
C LYS A 146 -0.24 20.21 8.33
N LYS A 147 -0.60 21.48 8.26
CA LYS A 147 -1.34 22.18 9.32
C LYS A 147 -2.71 21.57 9.56
N VAL A 148 -3.43 21.27 8.49
CA VAL A 148 -4.74 20.57 8.55
C VAL A 148 -4.57 19.15 9.08
N GLY A 149 -3.51 18.46 8.64
CA GLY A 149 -3.16 17.12 9.12
C GLY A 149 -2.98 17.04 10.64
N GLN A 150 -2.41 18.08 11.28
CA GLN A 150 -2.29 18.12 12.74
C GLN A 150 -3.66 18.21 13.43
N VAL A 151 -4.62 18.94 12.88
CA VAL A 151 -5.99 18.96 13.41
C VAL A 151 -6.64 17.58 13.33
N PHE A 152 -6.49 16.87 12.20
CA PHE A 152 -6.96 15.49 12.09
C PHE A 152 -6.27 14.56 13.12
N LYS A 153 -4.95 14.74 13.32
CA LYS A 153 -4.20 13.94 14.31
C LYS A 153 -4.79 14.09 15.72
N GLU A 154 -5.09 15.31 16.16
CA GLU A 154 -5.69 15.54 17.48
C GLU A 154 -7.11 14.94 17.58
N ILE A 155 -7.91 15.02 16.52
CA ILE A 155 -9.22 14.37 16.48
C ILE A 155 -9.08 12.84 16.64
N TRP A 156 -8.12 12.22 15.94
CA TRP A 156 -7.90 10.77 16.04
C TRP A 156 -7.40 10.37 17.42
N LYS A 157 -6.48 11.11 18.03
CA LYS A 157 -6.04 10.86 19.41
C LYS A 157 -7.21 10.89 20.38
N THR A 158 -8.02 11.93 20.33
CA THR A 158 -9.22 12.04 21.18
C THR A 158 -10.16 10.84 21.02
N ARG A 159 -10.42 10.44 19.76
CA ARG A 159 -11.27 9.26 19.47
C ARG A 159 -10.67 7.94 19.92
N LEU A 160 -9.33 7.83 19.92
CA LEU A 160 -8.59 6.65 20.40
C LEU A 160 -8.43 6.61 21.92
N GLY A 161 -8.71 7.71 22.60
CA GLY A 161 -8.50 7.85 24.05
C GLY A 161 -7.02 8.01 24.41
N LYS A 162 -6.23 8.66 23.55
CA LYS A 162 -4.79 8.93 23.70
C LYS A 162 -4.52 10.38 24.01
#